data_bdf9dff88d9cedc5848eb31ad504898f
#
_entry.id   bdf9dff88d9cedc5848eb31ad504898f
#
_cell.length_a   1.000
_cell.length_b   1.000
_cell.length_c   1.000
_cell.angle_alpha   90.00
_cell.angle_beta   90.00
_cell.angle_gamma   90.00
#
_symmetry.space_group_name_H-M   'P 1'
#
loop_
_entity.id
_entity.type
_entity.pdbx_description
1 polymer ?
#
loop_
_entity_poly.entity_id
_entity_poly.type
_entity_poly.pdbx_seq_one_letter_code
_entity_poly.pdbx_strand_id
1 'polypeptide(L)'
;MSVTDEVLEILARHPQKTLSGEMIAQQLQISRNAVWKAVNTLKKQGFHITASTNSGYCFCDDVVTRRGMQACLPDLEVRILNSVSSTNREGLVIVARRQTGGRGRMGRSFSSPPNTGLYMSLFLRPAMQAEEAVRITTMAAVAVCRAIEAFTEQKAEIKWVNDVFLAGKKVCGILTEASVNVENGRIEYAILGIGVNLYEPEGGFATEIKGVAGAVFGEKTGHYAERFACEILRQFFSFYHGQPYIEEYRARSLLTGREIVYSMQGEERRATVVGVDDNGGLIVRNTVGELSVLRSGEVSVRYDKDEIKNG
;
A
#
# COMPACT_ATOMS: atom_id res chain seq x y z
N MET A 1 -6.12 24.50 5.30
CA MET A 1 -4.91 23.85 5.87
C MET A 1 -4.47 24.64 7.09
N SER A 2 -3.92 23.97 8.10
CA SER A 2 -3.30 24.69 9.24
C SER A 2 -1.93 25.24 8.83
N VAL A 3 -1.45 26.25 9.57
CA VAL A 3 -0.08 26.78 9.38
C VAL A 3 0.97 25.66 9.49
N THR A 4 0.75 24.68 10.37
CA THR A 4 1.63 23.52 10.53
C THR A 4 1.68 22.67 9.26
N ASP A 5 0.54 22.44 8.62
CA ASP A 5 0.47 21.67 7.37
C ASP A 5 1.14 22.43 6.21
N GLU A 6 0.97 23.74 6.14
CA GLU A 6 1.62 24.58 5.11
C GLU A 6 3.15 24.61 5.26
N VAL A 7 3.65 24.70 6.49
CA VAL A 7 5.08 24.60 6.78
C VAL A 7 5.62 23.23 6.40
N LEU A 8 4.87 22.15 6.70
CA LEU A 8 5.26 20.80 6.29
C LEU A 8 5.31 20.65 4.76
N GLU A 9 4.32 21.18 4.03
CA GLU A 9 4.30 21.16 2.57
C GLU A 9 5.52 21.84 1.95
N ILE A 10 5.98 22.96 2.53
CA ILE A 10 7.20 23.64 2.04
C ILE A 10 8.43 22.81 2.34
N LEU A 11 8.58 22.31 3.58
CA LEU A 11 9.72 21.51 3.99
C LEU A 11 9.84 20.22 3.18
N ALA A 12 8.74 19.51 2.99
CA ALA A 12 8.68 18.24 2.26
C ALA A 12 8.99 18.38 0.75
N ARG A 13 8.80 19.56 0.15
CA ARG A 13 9.21 19.84 -1.24
C ARG A 13 10.70 20.01 -1.41
N HIS A 14 11.41 20.31 -0.35
CA HIS A 14 12.85 20.54 -0.37
C HIS A 14 13.57 19.59 0.60
N PRO A 15 13.40 18.27 0.39
CA PRO A 15 13.93 17.28 1.28
C PRO A 15 15.46 17.39 1.34
N GLN A 16 16.00 17.19 2.53
CA GLN A 16 17.43 17.30 2.82
C GLN A 16 18.09 18.64 2.46
N LYS A 17 17.30 19.66 2.10
CA LYS A 17 17.78 21.04 1.96
C LYS A 17 17.43 21.84 3.19
N THR A 18 18.38 22.64 3.64
CA THR A 18 18.15 23.57 4.72
C THR A 18 17.42 24.82 4.23
N LEU A 19 16.24 25.08 4.76
CA LEU A 19 15.43 26.26 4.47
C LEU A 19 15.47 27.23 5.64
N SER A 20 15.73 28.52 5.38
CA SER A 20 15.72 29.50 6.46
C SER A 20 14.29 29.72 6.97
N GLY A 21 14.14 29.92 8.29
CA GLY A 21 12.83 30.25 8.87
C GLY A 21 12.26 31.57 8.36
N GLU A 22 13.12 32.51 7.91
CA GLU A 22 12.74 33.76 7.26
C GLU A 22 12.08 33.51 5.91
N MET A 23 12.70 32.69 5.06
CA MET A 23 12.17 32.33 3.75
C MET A 23 10.80 31.65 3.86
N ILE A 24 10.63 30.70 4.79
CA ILE A 24 9.34 30.03 5.04
C ILE A 24 8.30 31.07 5.52
N ALA A 25 8.68 31.96 6.42
CA ALA A 25 7.81 33.01 6.96
C ALA A 25 7.33 33.96 5.86
N GLN A 26 8.21 34.40 4.98
CA GLN A 26 7.89 35.27 3.83
C GLN A 26 6.98 34.57 2.85
N GLN A 27 7.27 33.31 2.49
CA GLN A 27 6.46 32.55 1.53
C GLN A 27 5.02 32.30 2.01
N LEU A 28 4.83 32.12 3.32
CA LEU A 28 3.52 31.89 3.94
C LEU A 28 2.86 33.19 4.47
N GLN A 29 3.55 34.33 4.41
CA GLN A 29 3.11 35.61 4.99
C GLN A 29 2.77 35.50 6.48
N ILE A 30 3.61 34.80 7.24
CA ILE A 30 3.48 34.60 8.69
C ILE A 30 4.75 35.05 9.41
N SER A 31 4.69 35.13 10.76
CA SER A 31 5.87 35.46 11.56
C SER A 31 6.86 34.29 11.65
N ARG A 32 8.16 34.59 11.82
CA ARG A 32 9.19 33.58 12.12
C ARG A 32 8.84 32.74 13.35
N ASN A 33 8.19 33.37 14.34
CA ASN A 33 7.75 32.67 15.56
C ASN A 33 6.64 31.65 15.25
N ALA A 34 5.76 31.94 14.29
CA ALA A 34 4.75 30.99 13.82
C ALA A 34 5.39 29.79 13.12
N VAL A 35 6.43 30.01 12.29
CA VAL A 35 7.22 28.93 11.66
C VAL A 35 7.88 28.07 12.74
N TRP A 36 8.53 28.66 13.71
CA TRP A 36 9.16 27.95 14.83
C TRP A 36 8.17 27.07 15.60
N LYS A 37 6.98 27.62 15.94
CA LYS A 37 5.90 26.87 16.60
C LYS A 37 5.43 25.71 15.76
N ALA A 38 5.23 25.90 14.45
CA ALA A 38 4.83 24.87 13.51
C ALA A 38 5.87 23.74 13.44
N VAL A 39 7.15 24.07 13.28
CA VAL A 39 8.26 23.10 13.28
C VAL A 39 8.32 22.30 14.59
N ASN A 40 8.16 22.94 15.74
CA ASN A 40 8.13 22.23 17.02
C ASN A 40 6.92 21.30 17.14
N THR A 41 5.77 21.69 16.58
CA THR A 41 4.59 20.83 16.53
C THR A 41 4.85 19.62 15.64
N LEU A 42 5.46 19.80 14.46
CA LEU A 42 5.83 18.71 13.56
C LEU A 42 6.82 17.74 14.24
N LYS A 43 7.84 18.25 14.94
CA LYS A 43 8.76 17.39 15.72
C LYS A 43 8.04 16.56 16.78
N LYS A 44 7.08 17.15 17.50
CA LYS A 44 6.22 16.42 18.47
C LYS A 44 5.33 15.37 17.82
N GLN A 45 4.95 15.57 16.55
CA GLN A 45 4.21 14.60 15.75
C GLN A 45 5.09 13.46 15.18
N GLY A 46 6.41 13.48 15.48
CA GLY A 46 7.35 12.44 15.08
C GLY A 46 8.08 12.71 13.76
N PHE A 47 8.02 13.93 13.23
CA PHE A 47 8.80 14.27 12.03
C PHE A 47 10.26 14.55 12.37
N HIS A 48 11.17 14.03 11.55
CA HIS A 48 12.60 14.29 11.66
C HIS A 48 12.94 15.60 10.94
N ILE A 49 13.02 16.67 11.74
CA ILE A 49 13.43 17.99 11.28
C ILE A 49 14.66 18.40 12.08
N THR A 50 15.80 18.54 11.42
CA THR A 50 16.98 19.12 12.04
C THR A 50 16.91 20.64 11.99
N ALA A 51 17.44 21.30 12.99
CA ALA A 51 17.51 22.75 13.06
C ALA A 51 18.94 23.15 13.38
N SER A 52 19.50 24.07 12.62
CA SER A 52 20.82 24.66 12.88
C SER A 52 20.66 26.14 13.15
N THR A 53 21.33 26.61 14.19
CA THR A 53 21.38 28.04 14.55
C THR A 53 21.93 28.83 13.36
N ASN A 54 21.20 29.85 12.91
CA ASN A 54 21.51 30.70 11.75
C ASN A 54 21.35 30.02 10.35
N SER A 55 21.11 28.74 10.21
CA SER A 55 20.97 28.07 8.92
C SER A 55 19.52 27.75 8.56
N GLY A 56 18.70 27.33 9.54
CA GLY A 56 17.27 27.03 9.30
C GLY A 56 16.89 25.60 9.64
N TYR A 57 15.93 25.06 8.87
CA TYR A 57 15.30 23.75 9.09
C TYR A 57 15.56 22.84 7.90
N CYS A 58 15.97 21.60 8.16
CA CYS A 58 16.14 20.56 7.18
C CYS A 58 15.18 19.41 7.47
N PHE A 59 14.37 19.01 6.50
CA PHE A 59 13.39 17.93 6.60
C PHE A 59 14.03 16.63 6.10
N CYS A 60 13.96 15.58 6.93
CA CYS A 60 14.67 14.33 6.70
C CYS A 60 13.75 13.12 6.45
N ASP A 61 12.43 13.31 6.50
CA ASP A 61 11.48 12.22 6.24
C ASP A 61 11.05 12.16 4.76
N ASP A 62 10.65 10.97 4.35
CA ASP A 62 9.99 10.72 3.07
C ASP A 62 8.47 10.61 3.30
N VAL A 63 7.72 11.59 2.84
CA VAL A 63 6.28 11.69 3.10
C VAL A 63 5.50 12.09 1.85
N VAL A 64 4.25 11.65 1.80
CA VAL A 64 3.27 12.10 0.82
C VAL A 64 2.71 13.45 1.24
N THR A 65 2.62 14.38 0.28
CA THR A 65 2.01 15.70 0.47
C THR A 65 0.72 15.82 -0.33
N ARG A 66 -0.20 16.68 0.14
CA ARG A 66 -1.46 16.90 -0.58
C ARG A 66 -1.21 17.54 -1.95
N ARG A 67 -0.33 18.54 -2.00
CA ARG A 67 -0.05 19.25 -3.24
C ARG A 67 0.68 18.39 -4.26
N GLY A 68 1.60 17.53 -3.81
CA GLY A 68 2.28 16.60 -4.71
C GLY A 68 1.31 15.57 -5.30
N MET A 69 0.46 14.98 -4.48
CA MET A 69 -0.60 14.09 -4.97
C MET A 69 -1.57 14.79 -5.92
N GLN A 70 -1.99 16.02 -5.59
CA GLN A 70 -2.89 16.81 -6.44
C GLN A 70 -2.23 17.20 -7.78
N ALA A 71 -0.91 17.40 -7.79
CA ALA A 71 -0.17 17.72 -9.02
C ALA A 71 -0.09 16.53 -9.98
N CYS A 72 0.01 15.31 -9.44
CA CYS A 72 0.08 14.11 -10.29
C CYS A 72 -1.30 13.52 -10.62
N LEU A 73 -2.31 13.79 -9.82
CA LEU A 73 -3.68 13.28 -9.95
C LEU A 73 -4.69 14.41 -9.70
N PRO A 74 -4.79 15.39 -10.63
CA PRO A 74 -5.56 16.63 -10.41
C PRO A 74 -7.05 16.40 -10.19
N ASP A 75 -7.60 15.33 -10.74
CA ASP A 75 -9.04 15.01 -10.69
C ASP A 75 -9.45 14.24 -9.41
N LEU A 76 -8.48 13.86 -8.56
CA LEU A 76 -8.76 13.13 -7.33
C LEU A 76 -8.75 14.03 -6.10
N GLU A 77 -9.77 13.89 -5.25
CA GLU A 77 -9.72 14.48 -3.91
C GLU A 77 -8.81 13.66 -3.01
N VAL A 78 -7.75 14.28 -2.49
CA VAL A 78 -6.76 13.63 -1.63
C VAL A 78 -6.79 14.24 -0.23
N ARG A 79 -6.86 13.38 0.79
CA ARG A 79 -6.73 13.76 2.21
C ARG A 79 -5.51 13.08 2.81
N ILE A 80 -4.64 13.87 3.42
CA ILE A 80 -3.47 13.37 4.15
C ILE A 80 -3.75 13.46 5.65
N LEU A 81 -3.64 12.36 6.36
CA LEU A 81 -3.91 12.27 7.79
C LEU A 81 -2.65 11.82 8.56
N ASN A 82 -2.39 12.46 9.70
CA ASN A 82 -1.22 12.12 10.51
C ASN A 82 -1.36 10.74 11.16
N SER A 83 -2.56 10.42 11.62
CA SER A 83 -2.87 9.13 12.23
C SER A 83 -4.37 8.85 12.11
N VAL A 84 -4.68 7.62 11.78
CA VAL A 84 -6.05 7.09 11.79
C VAL A 84 -6.07 5.69 12.39
N SER A 85 -7.23 5.23 12.80
CA SER A 85 -7.41 3.81 13.17
C SER A 85 -7.22 2.91 11.94
N SER A 86 -7.84 3.30 10.84
CA SER A 86 -7.70 2.65 9.53
C SER A 86 -8.07 3.64 8.43
N THR A 87 -7.37 3.59 7.28
CA THR A 87 -7.69 4.41 6.09
C THR A 87 -8.96 3.95 5.40
N ASN A 88 -9.43 2.72 5.65
CA ASN A 88 -10.60 2.13 4.98
C ASN A 88 -11.96 2.71 5.42
N ARG A 89 -12.02 3.81 6.14
CA ARG A 89 -13.28 4.36 6.67
C ARG A 89 -13.62 5.77 6.22
N GLU A 90 -12.73 6.46 5.50
CA GLU A 90 -12.90 7.90 5.30
C GLU A 90 -12.44 8.38 3.91
N GLY A 91 -13.34 8.85 3.06
CA GLY A 91 -13.08 9.71 1.90
C GLY A 91 -12.67 9.02 0.59
N LEU A 92 -12.29 9.79 -0.43
CA LEU A 92 -12.04 9.31 -1.79
C LEU A 92 -10.64 8.73 -1.96
N VAL A 93 -9.59 9.49 -1.67
CA VAL A 93 -8.23 8.99 -1.51
C VAL A 93 -7.69 9.49 -0.19
N ILE A 94 -7.42 8.59 0.73
CA ILE A 94 -6.83 8.90 2.02
C ILE A 94 -5.45 8.30 2.09
N VAL A 95 -4.48 9.11 2.48
CA VAL A 95 -3.13 8.64 2.84
C VAL A 95 -2.89 8.94 4.30
N ALA A 96 -2.57 7.92 5.08
CA ALA A 96 -2.20 8.05 6.49
C ALA A 96 -0.70 7.86 6.68
N ARG A 97 -0.09 8.65 7.56
CA ARG A 97 1.33 8.51 7.93
C ARG A 97 1.57 7.34 8.88
N ARG A 98 0.54 6.96 9.64
CA ARG A 98 0.52 5.75 10.49
C ARG A 98 -0.90 5.27 10.69
N GLN A 99 -1.07 4.00 11.04
CA GLN A 99 -2.34 3.47 11.49
C GLN A 99 -2.18 2.82 12.87
N THR A 100 -3.15 3.02 13.76
CA THR A 100 -3.19 2.38 15.09
C THR A 100 -3.98 1.08 15.11
N GLY A 101 -4.78 0.83 14.06
CA GLY A 101 -5.61 -0.35 13.88
C GLY A 101 -5.65 -0.74 12.40
N GLY A 102 -4.48 -0.83 11.74
CA GLY A 102 -4.39 -1.27 10.34
C GLY A 102 -5.00 -2.65 10.18
N ARG A 103 -5.85 -2.83 9.16
CA ARG A 103 -6.61 -4.06 8.94
C ARG A 103 -6.07 -4.83 7.74
N GLY A 104 -5.95 -6.13 7.90
CA GLY A 104 -5.74 -7.09 6.85
C GLY A 104 -6.98 -7.97 6.65
N ARG A 105 -6.91 -8.92 5.72
CA ARG A 105 -7.98 -9.89 5.47
C ARG A 105 -8.19 -10.83 6.67
N MET A 106 -9.39 -11.39 6.80
CA MET A 106 -9.75 -12.39 7.82
C MET A 106 -9.46 -11.92 9.25
N GLY A 107 -9.66 -10.62 9.54
CA GLY A 107 -9.46 -10.06 10.88
C GLY A 107 -8.00 -9.87 11.30
N ARG A 108 -7.04 -10.12 10.42
CA ARG A 108 -5.61 -9.87 10.72
C ARG A 108 -5.30 -8.39 10.83
N SER A 109 -4.26 -8.04 11.56
CA SER A 109 -3.71 -6.69 11.60
C SER A 109 -2.68 -6.47 10.49
N PHE A 110 -2.57 -5.22 10.04
CA PHE A 110 -1.48 -4.76 9.20
C PHE A 110 -0.65 -3.74 9.98
N SER A 111 0.62 -4.07 10.23
CA SER A 111 1.55 -3.19 10.95
C SER A 111 1.82 -1.92 10.14
N SER A 112 1.55 -0.75 10.73
CA SER A 112 1.60 0.53 10.02
C SER A 112 2.34 1.59 10.85
N PRO A 113 3.63 1.37 11.18
CA PRO A 113 4.41 2.34 11.94
C PRO A 113 4.65 3.63 11.15
N PRO A 114 4.89 4.77 11.84
CA PRO A 114 5.11 6.05 11.18
C PRO A 114 6.40 6.06 10.35
N ASN A 115 6.38 6.81 9.25
CA ASN A 115 7.55 7.10 8.40
C ASN A 115 8.26 5.87 7.80
N THR A 116 7.57 4.73 7.70
CA THR A 116 8.15 3.49 7.16
C THR A 116 7.33 2.91 6.02
N GLY A 117 6.12 3.38 5.80
CA GLY A 117 5.23 2.81 4.81
C GLY A 117 4.32 3.83 4.15
N LEU A 118 3.66 3.37 3.10
CA LEU A 118 2.57 4.04 2.42
C LEU A 118 1.28 3.31 2.79
N TYR A 119 0.36 4.02 3.45
CA TYR A 119 -0.93 3.48 3.87
C TYR A 119 -2.01 4.33 3.25
N MET A 120 -2.67 3.80 2.22
CA MET A 120 -3.70 4.55 1.50
C MET A 120 -4.96 3.74 1.26
N SER A 121 -6.08 4.45 1.11
CA SER A 121 -7.37 3.88 0.74
C SER A 121 -8.04 4.72 -0.32
N LEU A 122 -8.72 4.04 -1.24
CA LEU A 122 -9.51 4.63 -2.30
C LEU A 122 -10.97 4.25 -2.08
N PHE A 123 -11.85 5.24 -2.12
CA PHE A 123 -13.29 5.01 -2.19
C PHE A 123 -13.71 4.94 -3.67
N LEU A 124 -14.32 3.85 -4.07
CA LEU A 124 -14.69 3.55 -5.45
C LEU A 124 -16.19 3.29 -5.57
N ARG A 125 -16.77 3.64 -6.71
CA ARG A 125 -18.14 3.26 -7.11
C ARG A 125 -18.07 2.50 -8.44
N PRO A 126 -17.66 1.22 -8.40
CA PRO A 126 -17.48 0.44 -9.62
C PRO A 126 -18.83 0.02 -10.21
N ALA A 127 -18.93 0.05 -11.54
CA ALA A 127 -20.07 -0.50 -12.25
C ALA A 127 -19.91 -2.03 -12.44
N MET A 128 -19.74 -2.79 -11.34
CA MET A 128 -19.41 -4.21 -11.32
C MET A 128 -20.42 -5.01 -10.52
N GLN A 129 -20.53 -6.31 -10.82
CA GLN A 129 -21.23 -7.28 -10.00
C GLN A 129 -20.37 -7.72 -8.81
N ALA A 130 -21.00 -8.26 -7.76
CA ALA A 130 -20.29 -8.70 -6.56
C ALA A 130 -19.20 -9.74 -6.83
N GLU A 131 -19.44 -10.64 -7.78
CA GLU A 131 -18.51 -11.69 -8.21
C GLU A 131 -17.24 -11.12 -8.85
N GLU A 132 -17.29 -9.90 -9.37
CA GLU A 132 -16.16 -9.19 -9.96
C GLU A 132 -15.32 -8.39 -8.96
N ALA A 133 -15.75 -8.31 -7.69
CA ALA A 133 -15.07 -7.49 -6.65
C ALA A 133 -13.57 -7.84 -6.51
N VAL A 134 -13.21 -9.08 -6.73
CA VAL A 134 -11.82 -9.56 -6.70
C VAL A 134 -10.94 -8.83 -7.72
N ARG A 135 -11.50 -8.39 -8.85
CA ARG A 135 -10.75 -7.64 -9.88
C ARG A 135 -10.16 -6.34 -9.34
N ILE A 136 -10.83 -5.66 -8.41
CA ILE A 136 -10.29 -4.44 -7.78
C ILE A 136 -8.98 -4.75 -7.05
N THR A 137 -8.95 -5.86 -6.31
CA THR A 137 -7.75 -6.31 -5.59
C THR A 137 -6.63 -6.70 -6.54
N THR A 138 -6.93 -7.46 -7.60
CA THR A 138 -5.92 -7.95 -8.55
C THR A 138 -5.36 -6.83 -9.42
N MET A 139 -6.17 -5.83 -9.83
CA MET A 139 -5.70 -4.59 -10.46
C MET A 139 -4.71 -3.84 -9.57
N ALA A 140 -5.05 -3.68 -8.29
CA ALA A 140 -4.19 -3.00 -7.34
C ALA A 140 -2.87 -3.75 -7.11
N ALA A 141 -2.89 -5.08 -7.07
CA ALA A 141 -1.68 -5.88 -6.92
C ALA A 141 -0.71 -5.69 -8.11
N VAL A 142 -1.22 -5.69 -9.35
CA VAL A 142 -0.40 -5.42 -10.54
C VAL A 142 0.10 -3.98 -10.54
N ALA A 143 -0.74 -3.01 -10.15
CA ALA A 143 -0.33 -1.60 -10.04
C ALA A 143 0.83 -1.41 -9.06
N VAL A 144 0.78 -2.07 -7.90
CA VAL A 144 1.88 -2.06 -6.93
C VAL A 144 3.14 -2.72 -7.50
N CYS A 145 3.02 -3.86 -8.18
CA CYS A 145 4.17 -4.52 -8.81
C CYS A 145 4.85 -3.60 -9.84
N ARG A 146 4.08 -2.96 -10.73
CA ARG A 146 4.62 -2.00 -11.70
C ARG A 146 5.28 -0.80 -11.03
N ALA A 147 4.68 -0.30 -9.95
CA ALA A 147 5.29 0.78 -9.19
C ALA A 147 6.63 0.34 -8.56
N ILE A 148 6.71 -0.85 -7.96
CA ILE A 148 7.97 -1.38 -7.42
C ILE A 148 9.04 -1.44 -8.53
N GLU A 149 8.72 -2.00 -9.68
CA GLU A 149 9.64 -2.15 -10.81
C GLU A 149 10.04 -0.83 -11.46
N ALA A 150 9.20 0.21 -11.40
CA ALA A 150 9.53 1.54 -11.87
C ALA A 150 10.57 2.28 -10.97
N PHE A 151 10.72 1.84 -9.73
CA PHE A 151 11.62 2.46 -8.76
C PHE A 151 12.78 1.56 -8.32
N THR A 152 12.72 0.28 -8.71
CA THR A 152 13.75 -0.72 -8.38
C THR A 152 14.01 -1.58 -9.61
N GLU A 153 15.16 -2.25 -9.65
CA GLU A 153 15.47 -3.23 -10.70
C GLU A 153 14.93 -4.64 -10.39
N GLN A 154 14.17 -4.78 -9.32
CA GLN A 154 13.69 -6.05 -8.81
C GLN A 154 12.29 -6.37 -9.30
N LYS A 155 12.05 -7.62 -9.70
CA LYS A 155 10.72 -8.12 -10.07
C LYS A 155 9.89 -8.41 -8.84
N ALA A 156 8.67 -7.88 -8.83
CA ALA A 156 7.68 -8.14 -7.79
C ALA A 156 6.75 -9.29 -8.20
N GLU A 157 6.38 -10.11 -7.24
CA GLU A 157 5.54 -11.30 -7.41
C GLU A 157 4.26 -11.18 -6.56
N ILE A 158 3.22 -11.90 -6.94
CA ILE A 158 1.92 -11.83 -6.28
C ILE A 158 1.56 -13.20 -5.68
N LYS A 159 1.35 -13.22 -4.36
CA LYS A 159 0.67 -14.34 -3.71
C LYS A 159 -0.83 -14.05 -3.72
N TRP A 160 -1.58 -14.89 -4.42
CA TRP A 160 -3.03 -14.76 -4.55
C TRP A 160 -3.69 -14.56 -3.17
N VAL A 161 -4.55 -13.58 -3.01
CA VAL A 161 -5.09 -12.71 -4.06
C VAL A 161 -4.51 -11.29 -3.94
N ASN A 162 -3.85 -10.96 -2.82
CA ASN A 162 -3.73 -9.60 -2.29
C ASN A 162 -2.36 -9.25 -1.71
N ASP A 163 -1.41 -10.16 -1.74
CA ASP A 163 -0.09 -9.93 -1.13
C ASP A 163 0.98 -9.80 -2.21
N VAL A 164 1.75 -8.71 -2.17
CA VAL A 164 2.88 -8.51 -3.07
C VAL A 164 4.18 -8.85 -2.35
N PHE A 165 5.02 -9.61 -3.02
CA PHE A 165 6.30 -10.09 -2.54
C PHE A 165 7.44 -9.49 -3.37
N LEU A 166 8.56 -9.24 -2.69
CA LEU A 166 9.81 -8.82 -3.29
C LEU A 166 10.95 -9.61 -2.63
N ALA A 167 11.79 -10.27 -3.43
CA ALA A 167 12.85 -11.13 -2.93
C ALA A 167 12.38 -12.12 -1.82
N GLY A 168 11.22 -12.75 -2.03
CA GLY A 168 10.64 -13.72 -1.10
C GLY A 168 10.04 -13.13 0.19
N LYS A 169 9.99 -11.81 0.35
CA LYS A 169 9.40 -11.11 1.50
C LYS A 169 8.15 -10.35 1.11
N LYS A 170 7.14 -10.37 1.97
CA LYS A 170 5.91 -9.60 1.76
C LYS A 170 6.17 -8.11 1.99
N VAL A 171 6.03 -7.31 0.95
CA VAL A 171 6.21 -5.84 0.99
C VAL A 171 4.90 -5.07 0.94
N CYS A 172 3.81 -5.72 0.46
CA CYS A 172 2.50 -5.06 0.40
C CYS A 172 1.37 -6.03 0.75
N GLY A 173 0.35 -5.49 1.40
CA GLY A 173 -0.95 -6.12 1.62
C GLY A 173 -2.07 -5.23 1.09
N ILE A 174 -3.03 -5.82 0.40
CA ILE A 174 -4.18 -5.14 -0.18
C ILE A 174 -5.46 -5.66 0.46
N LEU A 175 -6.40 -4.79 0.76
CA LEU A 175 -7.70 -5.13 1.33
C LEU A 175 -8.79 -4.39 0.56
N THR A 176 -9.70 -5.13 -0.06
CA THR A 176 -10.91 -4.59 -0.67
C THR A 176 -12.11 -4.96 0.18
N GLU A 177 -12.86 -3.96 0.64
CA GLU A 177 -14.14 -4.12 1.32
C GLU A 177 -15.23 -3.51 0.44
N ALA A 178 -16.28 -4.25 0.12
CA ALA A 178 -17.35 -3.80 -0.77
C ALA A 178 -18.71 -3.89 -0.09
N SER A 179 -19.57 -2.91 -0.35
CA SER A 179 -21.01 -2.97 -0.10
C SER A 179 -21.72 -3.43 -1.35
N VAL A 180 -22.58 -4.42 -1.21
CA VAL A 180 -23.35 -5.00 -2.31
C VAL A 180 -24.80 -4.70 -2.11
N ASN A 181 -25.48 -4.21 -3.15
CA ASN A 181 -26.91 -4.06 -3.19
C ASN A 181 -27.55 -5.45 -3.34
N VAL A 182 -28.33 -5.84 -2.34
CA VAL A 182 -28.91 -7.18 -2.26
C VAL A 182 -29.97 -7.43 -3.36
N GLU A 183 -30.63 -6.35 -3.84
CA GLU A 183 -31.70 -6.47 -4.83
C GLU A 183 -31.18 -6.81 -6.24
N ASN A 184 -30.00 -6.29 -6.62
CA ASN A 184 -29.47 -6.42 -7.98
C ASN A 184 -28.08 -7.05 -8.05
N GLY A 185 -27.47 -7.42 -6.90
CA GLY A 185 -26.14 -8.06 -6.84
C GLY A 185 -24.97 -7.14 -7.20
N ARG A 186 -25.20 -5.81 -7.40
CA ARG A 186 -24.15 -4.89 -7.82
C ARG A 186 -23.40 -4.29 -6.64
N ILE A 187 -22.15 -3.96 -6.86
CA ILE A 187 -21.35 -3.22 -5.87
C ILE A 187 -21.86 -1.77 -5.81
N GLU A 188 -22.30 -1.31 -4.65
CA GLU A 188 -22.68 0.09 -4.42
C GLU A 188 -21.44 0.97 -4.25
N TYR A 189 -20.49 0.50 -3.46
CA TYR A 189 -19.16 1.09 -3.29
C TYR A 189 -18.15 0.05 -2.85
N ALA A 190 -16.90 0.34 -3.09
CA ALA A 190 -15.79 -0.44 -2.58
C ALA A 190 -14.74 0.49 -1.95
N ILE A 191 -14.09 0.01 -0.89
CA ILE A 191 -12.96 0.66 -0.26
C ILE A 191 -11.75 -0.22 -0.51
N LEU A 192 -10.82 0.28 -1.30
CA LEU A 192 -9.56 -0.38 -1.62
C LEU A 192 -8.47 0.16 -0.71
N GLY A 193 -8.02 -0.63 0.26
CA GLY A 193 -6.88 -0.33 1.13
C GLY A 193 -5.59 -0.93 0.56
N ILE A 194 -4.54 -0.14 0.47
CA ILE A 194 -3.20 -0.55 0.04
C ILE A 194 -2.20 -0.16 1.12
N GLY A 195 -1.54 -1.16 1.72
CA GLY A 195 -0.47 -0.96 2.68
C GLY A 195 0.86 -1.46 2.11
N VAL A 196 1.84 -0.57 1.94
CA VAL A 196 3.17 -0.91 1.44
C VAL A 196 4.22 -0.58 2.49
N ASN A 197 5.09 -1.53 2.78
CA ASN A 197 6.29 -1.29 3.58
C ASN A 197 7.35 -0.66 2.66
N LEU A 198 7.53 0.65 2.74
CA LEU A 198 8.54 1.35 1.93
C LEU A 198 9.94 1.14 2.49
N TYR A 199 10.08 1.22 3.83
CA TYR A 199 11.33 1.11 4.56
C TYR A 199 11.18 0.18 5.75
N GLU A 200 12.28 -0.45 6.14
CA GLU A 200 12.31 -1.21 7.38
C GLU A 200 12.19 -0.25 8.58
N PRO A 201 11.35 -0.58 9.58
CA PRO A 201 11.25 0.20 10.80
C PRO A 201 12.58 0.24 11.56
N GLU A 202 12.83 1.31 12.30
CA GLU A 202 13.95 1.38 13.22
C GLU A 202 13.82 0.27 14.27
N GLY A 203 14.83 -0.59 14.37
CA GLY A 203 14.79 -1.81 15.19
C GLY A 203 14.19 -3.04 14.50
N GLY A 204 13.84 -2.93 13.20
CA GLY A 204 13.32 -4.02 12.39
C GLY A 204 11.80 -4.21 12.48
N PHE A 205 11.30 -5.17 11.73
CA PHE A 205 9.89 -5.58 11.82
C PHE A 205 9.60 -6.31 13.15
N ALA A 206 8.37 -6.21 13.64
CA ALA A 206 7.92 -6.92 14.83
C ALA A 206 8.20 -8.43 14.73
N THR A 207 8.50 -9.07 15.87
CA THR A 207 8.96 -10.46 15.94
C THR A 207 8.03 -11.42 15.19
N GLU A 208 6.71 -11.18 15.27
CA GLU A 208 5.67 -12.03 14.67
C GLU A 208 5.70 -12.02 13.14
N ILE A 209 6.25 -10.97 12.53
CA ILE A 209 6.28 -10.80 11.06
C ILE A 209 7.70 -10.71 10.49
N LYS A 210 8.74 -10.66 11.33
CA LYS A 210 10.15 -10.48 10.92
C LYS A 210 10.62 -11.50 9.88
N GLY A 211 10.12 -12.75 9.97
CA GLY A 211 10.45 -13.80 9.02
C GLY A 211 9.81 -13.65 7.64
N VAL A 212 8.70 -12.91 7.54
CA VAL A 212 7.84 -12.82 6.34
C VAL A 212 7.84 -11.43 5.72
N ALA A 213 7.86 -10.37 6.55
CA ALA A 213 7.80 -8.99 6.08
C ALA A 213 9.14 -8.53 5.46
N GLY A 214 9.02 -7.68 4.45
CA GLY A 214 10.14 -6.95 3.84
C GLY A 214 9.74 -5.53 3.52
N ALA A 215 10.69 -4.74 3.03
CA ALA A 215 10.51 -3.37 2.56
C ALA A 215 10.93 -3.23 1.10
N VAL A 216 10.36 -2.25 0.40
CA VAL A 216 10.65 -1.99 -1.02
C VAL A 216 12.03 -1.36 -1.18
N PHE A 217 12.38 -0.41 -0.30
CA PHE A 217 13.65 0.34 -0.34
C PHE A 217 14.52 -0.02 0.85
N GLY A 218 15.83 -0.15 0.63
CA GLY A 218 16.79 -0.46 1.69
C GLY A 218 17.05 0.72 2.61
N GLU A 219 17.31 1.91 2.04
CA GLU A 219 17.66 3.11 2.78
C GLU A 219 16.74 4.29 2.44
N LYS A 220 16.54 5.19 3.41
CA LYS A 220 15.79 6.44 3.24
C LYS A 220 16.63 7.53 2.54
N THR A 221 17.34 7.17 1.50
CA THR A 221 18.19 8.12 0.76
C THR A 221 17.44 8.92 -0.31
N GLY A 222 16.28 8.41 -0.72
CA GLY A 222 15.41 9.02 -1.71
C GLY A 222 14.11 9.58 -1.12
N HIS A 223 13.36 10.31 -1.95
CA HIS A 223 12.02 10.77 -1.66
C HIS A 223 11.07 10.07 -2.61
N TYR A 224 10.69 8.86 -2.24
CA TYR A 224 9.94 7.96 -3.10
C TYR A 224 8.46 7.89 -2.76
N ALA A 225 8.07 8.13 -1.50
CA ALA A 225 6.72 7.86 -1.01
C ALA A 225 5.63 8.51 -1.86
N GLU A 226 5.76 9.80 -2.18
CA GLU A 226 4.78 10.54 -2.99
C GLU A 226 4.77 10.06 -4.45
N ARG A 227 5.93 9.97 -5.08
CA ARG A 227 6.06 9.51 -6.46
C ARG A 227 5.59 8.08 -6.63
N PHE A 228 5.88 7.23 -5.65
CA PHE A 228 5.47 5.83 -5.60
C PHE A 228 3.94 5.71 -5.45
N ALA A 229 3.33 6.51 -4.54
CA ALA A 229 1.88 6.58 -4.40
C ALA A 229 1.20 7.02 -5.71
N CYS A 230 1.73 8.06 -6.36
CA CYS A 230 1.25 8.52 -7.65
C CYS A 230 1.33 7.43 -8.72
N GLU A 231 2.43 6.70 -8.79
CA GLU A 231 2.61 5.63 -9.77
C GLU A 231 1.61 4.49 -9.55
N ILE A 232 1.42 4.04 -8.29
CA ILE A 232 0.39 3.03 -7.97
C ILE A 232 -0.99 3.49 -8.45
N LEU A 233 -1.39 4.71 -8.12
CA LEU A 233 -2.72 5.22 -8.47
C LEU A 233 -2.88 5.39 -9.98
N ARG A 234 -1.86 5.89 -10.69
CA ARG A 234 -1.87 6.01 -12.14
C ARG A 234 -2.06 4.66 -12.83
N GLN A 235 -1.32 3.64 -12.40
CA GLN A 235 -1.44 2.27 -12.92
C GLN A 235 -2.81 1.67 -12.58
N PHE A 236 -3.24 1.80 -11.32
CA PHE A 236 -4.54 1.28 -10.89
C PHE A 236 -5.69 1.88 -11.70
N PHE A 237 -5.77 3.21 -11.84
CA PHE A 237 -6.84 3.84 -12.60
C PHE A 237 -6.77 3.52 -14.10
N SER A 238 -5.59 3.30 -14.67
CA SER A 238 -5.45 2.81 -16.04
C SER A 238 -6.18 1.47 -16.22
N PHE A 239 -5.98 0.51 -15.31
CA PHE A 239 -6.67 -0.78 -15.34
C PHE A 239 -8.15 -0.65 -15.01
N TYR A 240 -8.49 0.17 -14.03
CA TYR A 240 -9.87 0.42 -13.62
C TYR A 240 -10.72 1.02 -14.75
N HIS A 241 -10.11 1.80 -15.65
CA HIS A 241 -10.71 2.36 -16.84
C HIS A 241 -10.57 1.47 -18.11
N GLY A 242 -10.16 0.22 -17.96
CA GLY A 242 -10.28 -0.79 -19.00
C GLY A 242 -8.98 -1.24 -19.67
N GLN A 243 -7.81 -0.76 -19.25
CA GLN A 243 -6.56 -1.33 -19.75
C GLN A 243 -6.40 -2.78 -19.27
N PRO A 244 -5.87 -3.69 -20.12
CA PRO A 244 -5.69 -5.10 -19.75
C PRO A 244 -4.60 -5.26 -18.68
N TYR A 245 -4.81 -6.17 -17.72
CA TYR A 245 -3.87 -6.45 -16.63
C TYR A 245 -3.82 -7.93 -16.21
N ILE A 246 -4.84 -8.73 -16.55
CA ILE A 246 -5.01 -10.06 -15.96
C ILE A 246 -3.89 -11.03 -16.36
N GLU A 247 -3.39 -10.94 -17.60
CA GLU A 247 -2.26 -11.75 -18.04
C GLU A 247 -0.98 -11.43 -17.26
N GLU A 248 -0.78 -10.17 -16.95
CA GLU A 248 0.35 -9.74 -16.11
C GLU A 248 0.18 -10.25 -14.67
N TYR A 249 -1.04 -10.25 -14.14
CA TYR A 249 -1.32 -10.83 -12.82
C TYR A 249 -0.98 -12.33 -12.80
N ARG A 250 -1.37 -13.08 -13.87
CA ARG A 250 -1.04 -14.51 -14.05
C ARG A 250 0.45 -14.75 -14.07
N ALA A 251 1.17 -13.97 -14.87
CA ALA A 251 2.62 -14.09 -15.03
C ALA A 251 3.41 -13.80 -13.73
N ARG A 252 2.82 -13.04 -12.80
CA ARG A 252 3.41 -12.70 -11.50
C ARG A 252 3.02 -13.65 -10.36
N SER A 253 2.20 -14.66 -10.63
CA SER A 253 1.67 -15.56 -9.61
C SER A 253 2.75 -16.44 -8.98
N LEU A 254 2.95 -16.30 -7.67
CA LEU A 254 3.81 -17.17 -6.87
C LEU A 254 3.25 -18.59 -6.69
N LEU A 255 1.96 -18.79 -6.97
CA LEU A 255 1.28 -20.03 -6.61
C LEU A 255 1.12 -21.01 -7.77
N THR A 256 1.21 -20.56 -9.01
CA THR A 256 1.00 -21.41 -10.19
C THR A 256 1.97 -22.61 -10.17
N GLY A 257 1.40 -23.81 -10.30
CA GLY A 257 2.12 -25.09 -10.25
C GLY A 257 2.41 -25.61 -8.84
N ARG A 258 2.11 -24.84 -7.78
CA ARG A 258 2.41 -25.24 -6.39
C ARG A 258 1.24 -25.97 -5.74
N GLU A 259 1.57 -26.86 -4.82
CA GLU A 259 0.58 -27.42 -3.89
C GLU A 259 0.27 -26.41 -2.79
N ILE A 260 -1.03 -26.28 -2.51
CA ILE A 260 -1.56 -25.39 -1.48
C ILE A 260 -2.48 -26.14 -0.52
N VAL A 261 -2.58 -25.60 0.68
CA VAL A 261 -3.66 -25.92 1.62
C VAL A 261 -4.57 -24.70 1.68
N TYR A 262 -5.87 -24.89 1.56
CA TYR A 262 -6.87 -23.84 1.68
C TYR A 262 -8.02 -24.28 2.56
N SER A 263 -8.66 -23.33 3.24
CA SER A 263 -9.84 -23.60 4.06
C SER A 263 -11.10 -23.28 3.26
N MET A 264 -12.03 -24.23 3.25
CA MET A 264 -13.37 -24.07 2.67
C MET A 264 -14.40 -24.64 3.64
N GLN A 265 -15.34 -23.79 4.07
CA GLN A 265 -16.38 -24.16 5.06
C GLN A 265 -15.83 -24.73 6.39
N GLY A 266 -14.64 -24.26 6.81
CA GLY A 266 -13.97 -24.73 8.03
C GLY A 266 -13.14 -25.99 7.86
N GLU A 267 -13.13 -26.61 6.68
CA GLU A 267 -12.31 -27.79 6.38
C GLU A 267 -11.05 -27.39 5.61
N GLU A 268 -9.92 -27.99 6.00
CA GLU A 268 -8.67 -27.87 5.23
C GLU A 268 -8.69 -28.80 4.04
N ARG A 269 -8.40 -28.26 2.87
CA ARG A 269 -8.32 -29.00 1.60
C ARG A 269 -6.98 -28.76 0.92
N ARG A 270 -6.55 -29.77 0.15
CA ARG A 270 -5.32 -29.72 -0.64
C ARG A 270 -5.64 -29.68 -2.11
N ALA A 271 -4.85 -28.89 -2.84
CA ALA A 271 -4.96 -28.82 -4.30
C ALA A 271 -3.66 -28.29 -4.90
N THR A 272 -3.48 -28.54 -6.21
CA THR A 272 -2.45 -27.89 -7.02
C THR A 272 -3.04 -26.68 -7.71
N VAL A 273 -2.36 -25.55 -7.66
CA VAL A 273 -2.78 -24.34 -8.39
C VAL A 273 -2.50 -24.49 -9.86
N VAL A 274 -3.54 -24.37 -10.69
CA VAL A 274 -3.45 -24.44 -12.16
C VAL A 274 -3.21 -23.06 -12.76
N GLY A 275 -3.81 -22.01 -12.18
CA GLY A 275 -3.67 -20.65 -12.65
C GLY A 275 -4.73 -19.73 -12.04
N VAL A 276 -5.04 -18.64 -12.75
CA VAL A 276 -6.03 -17.63 -12.35
C VAL A 276 -6.97 -17.39 -13.52
N ASP A 277 -8.28 -17.33 -13.25
CA ASP A 277 -9.31 -17.05 -14.27
C ASP A 277 -9.35 -15.54 -14.64
N ASP A 278 -10.18 -15.18 -15.65
CA ASP A 278 -10.30 -13.80 -16.14
C ASP A 278 -10.87 -12.81 -15.10
N ASN A 279 -11.54 -13.33 -14.07
CA ASN A 279 -12.09 -12.56 -12.98
C ASN A 279 -11.19 -12.52 -11.73
N GLY A 280 -9.97 -13.11 -11.81
CA GLY A 280 -9.01 -13.13 -10.69
C GLY A 280 -9.23 -14.29 -9.72
N GLY A 281 -10.12 -15.23 -9.99
CA GLY A 281 -10.31 -16.43 -9.17
C GLY A 281 -9.16 -17.42 -9.33
N LEU A 282 -8.75 -18.08 -8.25
CA LEU A 282 -7.69 -19.08 -8.29
C LEU A 282 -8.22 -20.42 -8.75
N ILE A 283 -7.72 -20.91 -9.88
CA ILE A 283 -8.07 -22.23 -10.44
C ILE A 283 -7.20 -23.27 -9.74
N VAL A 284 -7.84 -24.24 -9.09
CA VAL A 284 -7.15 -25.29 -8.37
C VAL A 284 -7.63 -26.66 -8.84
N ARG A 285 -6.73 -27.66 -8.80
CA ARG A 285 -6.99 -29.07 -9.08
C ARG A 285 -6.86 -29.84 -7.78
N ASN A 286 -7.93 -30.51 -7.36
CA ASN A 286 -7.91 -31.35 -6.18
C ASN A 286 -7.14 -32.67 -6.41
N THR A 287 -7.00 -33.49 -5.37
CA THR A 287 -6.26 -34.77 -5.40
C THR A 287 -6.90 -35.83 -6.29
N VAL A 288 -8.18 -35.69 -6.65
CA VAL A 288 -8.89 -36.59 -7.58
C VAL A 288 -8.94 -36.05 -9.01
N GLY A 289 -8.29 -34.90 -9.29
CA GLY A 289 -8.15 -34.33 -10.62
C GLY A 289 -9.22 -33.31 -11.01
N GLU A 290 -10.20 -33.04 -10.15
CA GLU A 290 -11.29 -32.09 -10.44
C GLU A 290 -10.81 -30.64 -10.31
N LEU A 291 -11.29 -29.78 -11.23
CA LEU A 291 -11.01 -28.35 -11.22
C LEU A 291 -12.08 -27.59 -10.44
N SER A 292 -11.66 -26.63 -9.66
CA SER A 292 -12.53 -25.65 -8.99
C SER A 292 -11.91 -24.27 -9.00
N VAL A 293 -12.75 -23.24 -8.81
CA VAL A 293 -12.29 -21.83 -8.76
C VAL A 293 -12.57 -21.26 -7.38
N LEU A 294 -11.49 -20.83 -6.70
CA LEU A 294 -11.58 -20.15 -5.44
C LEU A 294 -11.71 -18.65 -5.68
N ARG A 295 -12.79 -18.02 -5.19
CA ARG A 295 -13.02 -16.57 -5.33
C ARG A 295 -12.70 -15.80 -4.06
N SER A 296 -12.59 -16.50 -2.94
CA SER A 296 -12.22 -15.96 -1.64
C SER A 296 -11.49 -17.03 -0.84
N GLY A 297 -10.90 -16.67 0.28
CA GLY A 297 -10.24 -17.58 1.17
C GLY A 297 -8.76 -17.23 1.38
N GLU A 298 -8.12 -18.03 2.19
CA GLU A 298 -6.70 -17.96 2.47
C GLU A 298 -6.04 -19.23 1.93
N VAL A 299 -4.90 -19.04 1.27
CA VAL A 299 -4.09 -20.16 0.78
C VAL A 299 -2.73 -20.14 1.45
N SER A 300 -2.28 -21.30 1.90
CA SER A 300 -0.94 -21.53 2.42
C SER A 300 -0.17 -22.44 1.48
N VAL A 301 1.04 -22.04 1.12
CA VAL A 301 1.94 -22.89 0.35
C VAL A 301 2.49 -23.96 1.25
N ARG A 302 2.49 -25.20 0.78
CA ARG A 302 3.21 -26.27 1.45
C ARG A 302 4.65 -26.22 0.98
N TYR A 303 5.57 -25.96 1.89
CA TYR A 303 6.99 -26.16 1.62
C TYR A 303 7.28 -27.62 1.96
N ASP A 304 7.75 -28.41 1.00
CA ASP A 304 8.35 -29.70 1.30
C ASP A 304 9.55 -29.46 2.23
N LYS A 305 9.62 -30.28 3.32
CA LYS A 305 10.69 -30.14 4.33
C LYS A 305 12.09 -30.30 3.77
N ASP A 306 12.21 -30.76 2.53
CA ASP A 306 13.50 -30.99 1.86
C ASP A 306 14.05 -29.76 1.12
N GLU A 307 13.23 -28.72 0.80
CA GLU A 307 13.69 -27.46 0.21
C GLU A 307 14.33 -26.50 1.24
N ILE A 308 14.09 -26.70 2.54
CA ILE A 308 14.63 -25.82 3.62
C ILE A 308 16.10 -26.12 3.94
N LYS A 309 16.65 -27.22 3.43
CA LYS A 309 18.04 -27.63 3.73
C LYS A 309 19.10 -27.13 2.73
N ASN A 310 18.71 -26.50 1.63
CA ASN A 310 19.61 -26.07 0.55
C ASN A 310 19.49 -24.57 0.19
N GLY A 311 19.10 -23.69 1.13
CA GLY A 311 19.05 -22.24 0.94
C GLY A 311 19.85 -21.50 2.03
#